data_7df6f29e960442036bfb67f8bedb98b8
#
_entry.id   7df6f29e960442036bfb67f8bedb98b8
#
_cell.length_a   1.000
_cell.length_b   1.000
_cell.length_c   1.000
_cell.angle_alpha   90.00
_cell.angle_beta   90.00
_cell.angle_gamma   90.00
#
_symmetry.space_group_name_H-M   'P 1'
#
loop_
_entity.id
_entity.type
_entity.pdbx_description
1 polymer ?
#
loop_
_entity_poly.entity_id
_entity_poly.type
_entity_poly.pdbx_seq_one_letter_code
_entity_poly.pdbx_strand_id
1 'polypeptide(L)'
;MVCPSCGFKTEHDFSTCPNCGRAPAPRRRTVRCRLRLTPDEVLSGARRRIRLPGREEPLRLKLPQGLQDGDVLELDGIRLKSGGAELIVKLLMTVEIALPRPAPVPAAPPAEQKRADKPKRERGYTAFAVRSVLVLLLCAALVCAFIVGCVGLKREDLPELSLPSASELLSRIVLSASPAAADGNVRELAAQEIWRFDRRGYLNQLDDRLLEDVLAIYRAAMNFESEDVLPNKLSERELISICNLMALDCPELIQTDLFSKRWEHDGAGKVTRLKLSYVMSPEEYKPARAECQALAEQLAYETEGMSDINRELYVYNYIIANCVYDRGGTHAFSPYGVFSGHSAKCDGFSKAMKWALDEMGIDCRCVSGAYIGRDDGHTWCTVRLGDNWYDVDVTADVSQSGQWQPVSRGAVNIASGWVRSQFEPDAGLDLVSVPEGADMSLSAHVLDGTFIYAGEDIASRFDALLSAYCSYGGSVCFQIESVEDYEYLKANMDWMLTGWFDRNLWGTWNYQTWYSDAYRTMTVSVSG
;
A
#
# COMPACT_ATOMS: atom_id res chain seq x y z
N MET A 1 -30.36 29.45 35.50
CA MET A 1 -30.05 30.48 34.49
C MET A 1 -30.09 31.88 35.10
N VAL A 2 -29.30 32.85 34.61
CA VAL A 2 -29.33 34.25 35.02
C VAL A 2 -29.85 35.07 33.84
N CYS A 3 -30.86 35.89 34.06
CA CYS A 3 -31.36 36.79 33.02
C CYS A 3 -30.38 37.93 32.76
N PRO A 4 -29.84 38.06 31.51
CA PRO A 4 -28.87 39.11 31.23
C PRO A 4 -29.42 40.53 31.23
N SER A 5 -30.76 40.66 31.20
CA SER A 5 -31.42 41.96 31.16
C SER A 5 -31.76 42.51 32.54
N CYS A 6 -32.01 41.67 33.54
CA CYS A 6 -32.48 42.12 34.88
C CYS A 6 -31.79 41.38 36.03
N GLY A 7 -30.86 40.45 35.80
CA GLY A 7 -30.11 39.73 36.84
C GLY A 7 -30.93 38.65 37.59
N PHE A 8 -32.17 38.38 37.23
CA PHE A 8 -32.98 37.34 37.87
C PHE A 8 -32.32 35.97 37.74
N LYS A 9 -32.19 35.25 38.85
CA LYS A 9 -31.57 33.92 38.91
C LYS A 9 -32.61 32.84 39.16
N THR A 10 -32.51 31.74 38.42
CA THR A 10 -33.33 30.53 38.64
C THR A 10 -32.53 29.30 38.29
N GLU A 11 -32.88 28.18 38.90
CA GLU A 11 -32.26 26.86 38.62
C GLU A 11 -32.78 26.27 37.30
N HIS A 12 -33.94 26.73 36.83
CA HIS A 12 -34.57 26.23 35.60
C HIS A 12 -34.32 27.17 34.43
N ASP A 13 -34.23 26.60 33.23
CA ASP A 13 -34.17 27.35 31.97
C ASP A 13 -35.55 27.95 31.64
N PHE A 14 -35.56 29.12 31.07
CA PHE A 14 -36.80 29.83 30.69
C PHE A 14 -36.68 30.40 29.27
N SER A 15 -37.75 30.32 28.51
CA SER A 15 -37.87 30.94 27.18
C SER A 15 -38.15 32.43 27.26
N THR A 16 -38.76 32.87 28.36
CA THR A 16 -39.09 34.26 28.67
C THR A 16 -38.84 34.49 30.15
N CYS A 17 -38.09 35.53 30.51
CA CYS A 17 -37.75 35.81 31.89
C CYS A 17 -39.02 36.11 32.69
N PRO A 18 -39.32 35.35 33.77
CA PRO A 18 -40.52 35.55 34.54
C PRO A 18 -40.55 36.91 35.30
N ASN A 19 -39.38 37.54 35.45
CA ASN A 19 -39.29 38.83 36.14
C ASN A 19 -39.41 40.05 35.19
N CYS A 20 -38.81 40.02 33.97
CA CYS A 20 -38.83 41.19 33.09
C CYS A 20 -39.48 40.95 31.73
N GLY A 21 -40.01 39.75 31.45
CA GLY A 21 -40.69 39.42 30.22
C GLY A 21 -39.81 39.33 28.96
N ARG A 22 -38.49 39.52 29.10
CA ARG A 22 -37.57 39.46 27.96
C ARG A 22 -37.04 38.04 27.73
N ALA A 23 -36.95 37.66 26.47
CA ALA A 23 -36.27 36.42 26.10
C ALA A 23 -34.76 36.52 26.40
N PRO A 24 -34.12 35.46 26.93
CA PRO A 24 -32.68 35.44 27.10
C PRO A 24 -31.98 35.57 25.74
N ALA A 25 -30.81 36.20 25.74
CA ALA A 25 -30.00 36.25 24.50
C ALA A 25 -29.70 34.84 24.01
N PRO A 26 -29.80 34.59 22.71
CA PRO A 26 -29.51 33.27 22.16
C PRO A 26 -28.11 32.81 22.52
N ARG A 27 -28.00 31.57 22.99
CA ARG A 27 -26.71 30.99 23.35
C ARG A 27 -25.86 30.82 22.07
N ARG A 28 -24.61 31.27 22.09
CA ARG A 28 -23.66 31.05 20.99
C ARG A 28 -22.88 29.80 21.29
N ARG A 29 -22.82 28.88 20.32
CA ARG A 29 -21.96 27.68 20.37
C ARG A 29 -21.14 27.55 19.09
N THR A 30 -19.90 27.02 19.22
CA THR A 30 -19.13 26.61 18.08
C THR A 30 -19.31 25.11 17.87
N VAL A 31 -19.71 24.70 16.67
CA VAL A 31 -19.83 23.30 16.27
C VAL A 31 -18.78 23.04 15.22
N ARG A 32 -18.01 22.00 15.42
CA ARG A 32 -17.02 21.52 14.44
C ARG A 32 -17.57 20.29 13.74
N CYS A 33 -17.44 20.21 12.43
CA CYS A 33 -17.81 19.04 11.64
C CYS A 33 -16.82 18.86 10.49
N ARG A 34 -16.85 17.68 9.88
CA ARG A 34 -16.06 17.37 8.69
C ARG A 34 -16.95 17.49 7.46
N LEU A 35 -16.40 18.07 6.41
CA LEU A 35 -17.06 18.21 5.12
C LEU A 35 -16.30 17.35 4.12
N ARG A 36 -16.82 16.17 3.81
CA ARG A 36 -16.23 15.29 2.81
C ARG A 36 -16.61 15.76 1.41
N LEU A 37 -15.59 16.02 0.60
CA LEU A 37 -15.69 16.45 -0.79
C LEU A 37 -14.98 15.45 -1.69
N THR A 38 -15.50 15.26 -2.90
CA THR A 38 -14.77 14.56 -3.94
C THR A 38 -13.79 15.52 -4.63
N PRO A 39 -12.71 15.02 -5.28
CA PRO A 39 -11.80 15.87 -6.05
C PRO A 39 -12.52 16.75 -7.08
N ASP A 40 -13.53 16.22 -7.77
CA ASP A 40 -14.33 16.98 -8.75
C ASP A 40 -15.10 18.13 -8.09
N GLU A 41 -15.63 17.95 -6.90
CA GLU A 41 -16.33 18.99 -6.16
C GLU A 41 -15.39 20.11 -5.70
N VAL A 42 -14.16 19.75 -5.36
CA VAL A 42 -13.10 20.72 -5.00
C VAL A 42 -12.69 21.53 -6.22
N LEU A 43 -12.52 20.89 -7.37
CA LEU A 43 -12.12 21.55 -8.62
C LEU A 43 -13.24 22.43 -9.19
N SER A 44 -14.48 21.98 -9.12
CA SER A 44 -15.63 22.68 -9.74
C SER A 44 -16.29 23.72 -8.84
N GLY A 45 -16.02 23.72 -7.53
CA GLY A 45 -16.69 24.60 -6.58
C GLY A 45 -18.16 24.20 -6.39
N ALA A 46 -18.40 23.03 -5.85
CA ALA A 46 -19.71 22.41 -5.72
C ALA A 46 -20.70 23.18 -4.84
N ARG A 47 -22.00 22.93 -5.06
CA ARG A 47 -23.07 23.36 -4.18
C ARG A 47 -23.53 22.18 -3.33
N ARG A 48 -23.41 22.28 -2.01
CA ARG A 48 -23.84 21.24 -1.05
C ARG A 48 -25.05 21.68 -0.25
N ARG A 49 -25.88 20.69 0.09
CA ARG A 49 -26.98 20.85 1.06
C ARG A 49 -26.63 20.05 2.29
N ILE A 50 -26.45 20.74 3.41
CA ILE A 50 -26.12 20.12 4.70
C ILE A 50 -27.35 20.18 5.60
N ARG A 51 -27.77 19.02 6.09
CA ARG A 51 -28.81 18.94 7.13
C ARG A 51 -28.14 19.11 8.48
N LEU A 52 -28.59 20.10 9.25
CA LEU A 52 -28.15 20.33 10.61
C LEU A 52 -29.27 19.94 11.57
N PRO A 53 -28.98 19.20 12.66
CA PRO A 53 -29.96 18.90 13.69
C PRO A 53 -30.61 20.21 14.23
N GLY A 54 -31.91 20.21 14.39
CA GLY A 54 -32.64 21.41 14.86
C GLY A 54 -32.89 22.49 13.80
N ARG A 55 -32.64 22.19 12.53
CA ARG A 55 -33.01 23.07 11.40
C ARG A 55 -33.90 22.32 10.42
N GLU A 56 -35.09 22.88 10.13
CA GLU A 56 -36.06 22.27 9.21
C GLU A 56 -35.58 22.28 7.77
N GLU A 57 -34.91 23.36 7.33
CA GLU A 57 -34.39 23.49 5.99
C GLU A 57 -32.87 23.19 5.92
N PRO A 58 -32.40 22.42 4.92
CA PRO A 58 -30.98 22.16 4.75
C PRO A 58 -30.22 23.46 4.44
N LEU A 59 -29.05 23.61 5.05
CA LEU A 59 -28.14 24.70 4.76
C LEU A 59 -27.57 24.52 3.34
N ARG A 60 -27.69 25.55 2.51
CA ARG A 60 -27.14 25.55 1.15
C ARG A 60 -25.77 26.23 1.18
N LEU A 61 -24.72 25.47 0.89
CA LEU A 61 -23.34 25.99 0.78
C LEU A 61 -22.92 26.07 -0.67
N LYS A 62 -22.26 27.16 -1.01
CA LYS A 62 -21.46 27.27 -2.23
C LYS A 62 -20.01 27.16 -1.79
N LEU A 63 -19.37 26.09 -2.21
CA LEU A 63 -17.97 25.82 -1.87
C LEU A 63 -17.06 26.61 -2.83
N PRO A 64 -15.98 27.25 -2.34
CA PRO A 64 -14.97 27.82 -3.20
C PRO A 64 -14.27 26.72 -4.01
N GLN A 65 -13.68 27.11 -5.14
CA GLN A 65 -12.80 26.22 -5.91
C GLN A 65 -11.42 26.16 -5.27
N GLY A 66 -10.72 25.02 -5.42
CA GLY A 66 -9.34 24.87 -4.99
C GLY A 66 -9.17 24.69 -3.47
N LEU A 67 -10.22 24.23 -2.77
CA LEU A 67 -10.10 23.82 -1.38
C LEU A 67 -9.07 22.69 -1.24
N GLN A 68 -8.28 22.74 -0.16
CA GLN A 68 -7.32 21.70 0.16
C GLN A 68 -7.85 20.83 1.31
N ASP A 69 -7.31 19.62 1.40
CA ASP A 69 -7.59 18.76 2.54
C ASP A 69 -7.08 19.43 3.82
N GLY A 70 -7.93 19.42 4.86
CA GLY A 70 -7.63 20.15 6.10
C GLY A 70 -8.08 21.62 6.13
N ASP A 71 -8.52 22.22 5.01
CA ASP A 71 -9.06 23.57 5.02
C ASP A 71 -10.27 23.70 5.96
N VAL A 72 -10.37 24.82 6.68
CA VAL A 72 -11.48 25.07 7.59
C VAL A 72 -12.41 26.13 7.02
N LEU A 73 -13.64 25.73 6.68
CA LEU A 73 -14.70 26.63 6.30
C LEU A 73 -15.48 27.09 7.53
N GLU A 74 -15.54 28.39 7.72
CA GLU A 74 -16.25 29.00 8.84
C GLU A 74 -17.58 29.60 8.40
N LEU A 75 -18.67 29.22 9.09
CA LEU A 75 -19.99 29.80 8.91
C LEU A 75 -20.50 30.29 10.27
N ASP A 76 -20.71 31.58 10.43
CA ASP A 76 -21.24 32.17 11.66
C ASP A 76 -22.72 32.54 11.51
N GLY A 77 -23.41 32.65 12.64
CA GLY A 77 -24.78 33.11 12.68
C GLY A 77 -25.87 32.10 12.28
N ILE A 78 -25.53 30.81 12.23
CA ILE A 78 -26.49 29.75 11.91
C ILE A 78 -27.47 29.58 13.08
N ARG A 79 -28.77 29.74 12.82
CA ARG A 79 -29.82 29.56 13.83
C ARG A 79 -30.32 28.12 13.83
N LEU A 80 -30.30 27.49 14.99
CA LEU A 80 -30.83 26.14 15.25
C LEU A 80 -31.89 26.20 16.37
N LYS A 81 -32.86 25.31 16.33
CA LYS A 81 -33.81 25.08 17.43
C LYS A 81 -33.38 23.84 18.22
N SER A 82 -33.18 23.96 19.51
CA SER A 82 -32.86 22.85 20.41
C SER A 82 -33.64 22.98 21.70
N GLY A 83 -34.47 21.99 22.03
CA GLY A 83 -35.26 21.97 23.27
C GLY A 83 -36.16 23.19 23.47
N GLY A 84 -36.69 23.77 22.38
CA GLY A 84 -37.54 24.96 22.43
C GLY A 84 -36.78 26.30 22.53
N ALA A 85 -35.48 26.30 22.63
CA ALA A 85 -34.63 27.49 22.64
C ALA A 85 -33.93 27.72 21.29
N GLU A 86 -33.72 29.01 20.95
CA GLU A 86 -32.95 29.40 19.78
C GLU A 86 -31.46 29.41 20.11
N LEU A 87 -30.67 28.70 19.31
CA LEU A 87 -29.21 28.59 19.43
C LEU A 87 -28.58 29.24 18.22
N ILE A 88 -27.62 30.14 18.41
CA ILE A 88 -26.76 30.66 17.33
C ILE A 88 -25.47 29.85 17.31
N VAL A 89 -25.21 29.20 16.18
CA VAL A 89 -24.07 28.32 16.00
C VAL A 89 -23.04 28.93 15.03
N LYS A 90 -21.79 28.92 15.43
CA LYS A 90 -20.63 29.07 14.56
C LYS A 90 -20.20 27.66 14.11
N LEU A 91 -20.34 27.36 12.82
CA LEU A 91 -19.99 26.07 12.26
C LEU A 91 -18.59 26.15 11.67
N LEU A 92 -17.68 25.31 12.15
CA LEU A 92 -16.36 25.10 11.59
C LEU A 92 -16.35 23.75 10.89
N MET A 93 -16.19 23.75 9.57
CA MET A 93 -16.18 22.55 8.75
C MET A 93 -14.76 22.32 8.25
N THR A 94 -14.10 21.27 8.74
CA THR A 94 -12.82 20.82 8.17
C THR A 94 -13.10 20.05 6.89
N VAL A 95 -12.47 20.46 5.80
CA VAL A 95 -12.58 19.80 4.50
C VAL A 95 -11.80 18.47 4.56
N GLU A 96 -12.48 17.39 4.22
CA GLU A 96 -11.88 16.09 3.94
C GLU A 96 -12.10 15.78 2.45
N ILE A 97 -11.03 15.66 1.68
CA ILE A 97 -11.15 15.23 0.28
C ILE A 97 -11.30 13.71 0.29
N ALA A 98 -12.55 13.26 0.13
CA ALA A 98 -12.85 11.84 -0.02
C ALA A 98 -12.38 11.40 -1.41
N LEU A 99 -11.28 10.68 -1.46
CA LEU A 99 -10.83 10.03 -2.68
C LEU A 99 -11.95 9.12 -3.21
N PRO A 100 -12.25 9.14 -4.53
CA PRO A 100 -13.26 8.29 -5.10
C PRO A 100 -12.95 6.83 -4.72
N ARG A 101 -13.95 6.10 -4.25
CA ARG A 101 -13.80 4.65 -4.15
C ARG A 101 -13.52 4.15 -5.56
N PRO A 102 -12.41 3.44 -5.82
CA PRO A 102 -12.21 2.82 -7.11
C PRO A 102 -13.47 1.99 -7.41
N ALA A 103 -13.99 2.10 -8.61
CA ALA A 103 -15.12 1.29 -9.02
C ALA A 103 -14.72 -0.19 -8.83
N PRO A 104 -15.59 -1.04 -8.26
CA PRO A 104 -15.28 -2.45 -8.16
C PRO A 104 -14.93 -2.92 -9.58
N VAL A 105 -13.73 -3.44 -9.75
CA VAL A 105 -13.31 -4.04 -11.03
C VAL A 105 -14.37 -5.09 -11.37
N PRO A 106 -14.98 -5.07 -12.57
CA PRO A 106 -15.96 -6.07 -12.95
C PRO A 106 -15.30 -7.44 -12.74
N ALA A 107 -15.94 -8.29 -11.94
CA ALA A 107 -15.47 -9.65 -11.74
C ALA A 107 -15.23 -10.28 -13.13
N ALA A 108 -14.04 -10.79 -13.36
CA ALA A 108 -13.72 -11.52 -14.59
C ALA A 108 -14.82 -12.58 -14.79
N PRO A 109 -15.35 -12.73 -16.01
CA PRO A 109 -16.37 -13.74 -16.26
C PRO A 109 -15.81 -15.10 -15.82
N PRO A 110 -16.62 -15.96 -15.15
CA PRO A 110 -16.16 -17.25 -14.67
C PRO A 110 -15.54 -18.02 -15.83
N ALA A 111 -14.30 -18.45 -15.66
CA ALA A 111 -13.59 -19.24 -16.66
C ALA A 111 -14.41 -20.48 -16.97
N GLU A 112 -14.90 -20.60 -18.20
CA GLU A 112 -15.54 -21.83 -18.70
C GLU A 112 -14.56 -22.98 -18.49
N GLN A 113 -14.93 -23.92 -17.63
CA GLN A 113 -14.23 -25.18 -17.46
C GLN A 113 -14.31 -25.97 -18.77
N LYS A 114 -13.38 -25.75 -19.68
CA LYS A 114 -13.14 -26.65 -20.81
C LYS A 114 -12.50 -27.92 -20.27
N ARG A 115 -13.20 -29.04 -20.46
CA ARG A 115 -12.71 -30.39 -20.19
C ARG A 115 -11.33 -30.58 -20.82
N ALA A 116 -10.39 -31.02 -19.99
CA ALA A 116 -9.02 -31.33 -20.38
C ALA A 116 -9.01 -32.46 -21.45
N ASP A 117 -8.71 -32.11 -22.67
CA ASP A 117 -8.21 -33.04 -23.69
C ASP A 117 -6.70 -33.18 -23.55
N LYS A 118 -6.23 -34.42 -23.67
CA LYS A 118 -4.85 -34.83 -23.46
C LYS A 118 -3.86 -34.01 -24.32
N PRO A 119 -2.67 -33.67 -23.82
CA PRO A 119 -1.74 -32.80 -24.53
C PRO A 119 -1.18 -33.52 -25.77
N LYS A 120 -1.41 -32.93 -26.92
CA LYS A 120 -0.62 -33.20 -28.14
C LYS A 120 0.74 -32.51 -27.99
N ARG A 121 1.78 -33.31 -28.14
CA ARG A 121 3.19 -32.96 -28.09
C ARG A 121 3.51 -31.85 -29.08
N GLU A 122 3.67 -30.62 -28.65
CA GLU A 122 4.08 -29.49 -29.51
C GLU A 122 5.58 -29.50 -29.78
N ARG A 123 5.93 -29.78 -31.02
CA ARG A 123 7.18 -29.41 -31.68
C ARG A 123 6.88 -28.10 -32.43
N GLY A 124 7.19 -26.95 -31.86
CA GLY A 124 6.78 -25.73 -32.55
C GLY A 124 7.72 -24.51 -32.47
N TYR A 125 8.33 -24.23 -31.36
CA TYR A 125 9.01 -22.93 -31.19
C TYR A 125 10.41 -22.84 -31.79
N THR A 126 11.21 -23.89 -31.77
CA THR A 126 12.51 -23.92 -32.43
C THR A 126 12.40 -23.84 -33.96
N ALA A 127 11.33 -24.37 -34.54
CA ALA A 127 11.12 -24.32 -35.99
C ALA A 127 10.73 -22.91 -36.48
N PHE A 128 10.03 -22.09 -35.66
CA PHE A 128 9.66 -20.73 -36.04
C PHE A 128 10.85 -19.76 -35.99
N ALA A 129 11.64 -19.81 -34.94
CA ALA A 129 12.85 -18.99 -34.82
C ALA A 129 13.86 -19.31 -35.92
N VAL A 130 14.11 -20.60 -36.20
CA VAL A 130 14.98 -21.03 -37.29
C VAL A 130 14.45 -20.61 -38.67
N ARG A 131 13.13 -20.68 -38.89
CA ARG A 131 12.50 -20.18 -40.13
C ARG A 131 12.66 -18.67 -40.29
N SER A 132 12.49 -17.89 -39.25
CA SER A 132 12.62 -16.42 -39.32
C SER A 132 14.04 -16.00 -39.63
N VAL A 133 15.05 -16.65 -39.01
CA VAL A 133 16.49 -16.41 -39.32
C VAL A 133 16.85 -16.85 -40.75
N LEU A 134 16.33 -17.98 -41.21
CA LEU A 134 16.51 -18.44 -42.58
C LEU A 134 15.93 -17.48 -43.63
N VAL A 135 14.73 -16.93 -43.35
CA VAL A 135 14.08 -15.94 -44.23
C VAL A 135 14.90 -14.65 -44.29
N LEU A 136 15.41 -14.16 -43.15
CA LEU A 136 16.26 -12.96 -43.10
C LEU A 136 17.58 -13.16 -43.86
N LEU A 137 18.23 -14.33 -43.73
CA LEU A 137 19.44 -14.66 -44.47
C LEU A 137 19.18 -14.79 -45.96
N LEU A 138 18.05 -15.36 -46.36
CA LEU A 138 17.64 -15.44 -47.76
C LEU A 138 17.37 -14.04 -48.37
N CYS A 139 16.68 -13.16 -47.63
CA CYS A 139 16.46 -11.79 -48.03
C CYS A 139 17.79 -11.02 -48.20
N ALA A 140 18.71 -11.17 -47.24
CA ALA A 140 20.05 -10.55 -47.34
C ALA A 140 20.82 -11.06 -48.56
N ALA A 141 20.80 -12.37 -48.83
CA ALA A 141 21.43 -12.96 -50.00
C ALA A 141 20.84 -12.46 -51.33
N LEU A 142 19.50 -12.31 -51.38
CA LEU A 142 18.80 -11.76 -52.57
C LEU A 142 19.13 -10.29 -52.79
N VAL A 143 19.23 -9.49 -51.72
CA VAL A 143 19.63 -8.07 -51.80
C VAL A 143 21.09 -7.96 -52.27
N CYS A 144 21.99 -8.79 -51.76
CA CYS A 144 23.38 -8.83 -52.25
C CYS A 144 23.47 -9.25 -53.72
N ALA A 145 22.69 -10.27 -54.14
CA ALA A 145 22.66 -10.71 -55.54
C ALA A 145 22.06 -9.62 -56.47
N PHE A 146 21.07 -8.87 -55.99
CA PHE A 146 20.51 -7.74 -56.72
C PHE A 146 21.48 -6.59 -56.86
N ILE A 147 22.22 -6.25 -55.80
CA ILE A 147 23.28 -5.20 -55.84
C ILE A 147 24.39 -5.61 -56.79
N VAL A 148 24.86 -6.85 -56.76
CA VAL A 148 25.89 -7.35 -57.67
C VAL A 148 25.39 -7.35 -59.11
N GLY A 149 24.12 -7.67 -59.34
CA GLY A 149 23.50 -7.60 -60.68
C GLY A 149 23.34 -6.19 -61.23
N CYS A 150 23.01 -5.22 -60.36
CA CYS A 150 22.83 -3.80 -60.79
C CYS A 150 24.14 -3.04 -60.97
N VAL A 151 25.22 -3.42 -60.28
CA VAL A 151 26.51 -2.69 -60.34
C VAL A 151 27.43 -3.25 -61.44
N GLY A 152 27.09 -4.38 -62.06
CA GLY A 152 27.87 -4.95 -63.20
C GLY A 152 29.24 -5.44 -62.85
N LEU A 153 29.50 -5.83 -61.57
CA LEU A 153 30.76 -6.40 -61.10
C LEU A 153 30.97 -7.79 -61.71
N LYS A 154 32.12 -8.00 -62.34
CA LYS A 154 32.52 -9.33 -62.87
C LYS A 154 32.93 -10.23 -61.71
N ARG A 155 32.67 -11.52 -61.83
CA ARG A 155 32.93 -12.58 -60.82
C ARG A 155 34.41 -12.64 -60.38
N GLU A 156 35.31 -12.06 -61.15
CA GLU A 156 36.75 -12.02 -60.91
C GLU A 156 37.19 -10.93 -59.91
N ASP A 157 36.28 -9.99 -59.59
CA ASP A 157 36.58 -8.83 -58.73
C ASP A 157 36.08 -9.01 -57.29
N LEU A 158 35.56 -10.20 -56.91
CA LEU A 158 35.09 -10.48 -55.58
C LEU A 158 36.19 -11.16 -54.74
N PRO A 159 36.52 -10.63 -53.55
CA PRO A 159 37.42 -11.34 -52.64
C PRO A 159 36.79 -12.69 -52.23
N GLU A 160 37.59 -13.76 -52.15
CA GLU A 160 37.17 -15.06 -51.62
C GLU A 160 36.69 -14.87 -50.18
N LEU A 161 35.41 -14.69 -50.00
CA LEU A 161 34.74 -14.73 -48.69
C LEU A 161 34.54 -16.22 -48.34
N SER A 162 35.41 -16.79 -47.54
CA SER A 162 35.16 -18.07 -46.89
C SER A 162 34.07 -17.88 -45.85
N LEU A 163 32.84 -18.21 -46.23
CA LEU A 163 31.73 -18.27 -45.28
C LEU A 163 31.97 -19.41 -44.31
N PRO A 164 31.92 -19.17 -42.99
CA PRO A 164 32.07 -20.27 -42.03
C PRO A 164 30.92 -21.27 -42.23
N SER A 165 31.20 -22.55 -41.99
CA SER A 165 30.22 -23.62 -42.13
C SER A 165 29.02 -23.38 -41.20
N ALA A 166 27.84 -23.88 -41.58
CA ALA A 166 26.63 -23.75 -40.74
C ALA A 166 26.86 -24.31 -39.32
N SER A 167 27.76 -25.29 -39.17
CA SER A 167 28.15 -25.82 -37.86
C SER A 167 29.04 -24.84 -37.07
N GLU A 168 29.90 -24.06 -37.72
CA GLU A 168 30.72 -23.01 -37.10
C GLU A 168 29.86 -21.78 -36.72
N LEU A 169 28.86 -21.42 -37.53
CA LEU A 169 27.91 -20.39 -37.20
C LEU A 169 27.01 -20.82 -36.02
N LEU A 170 26.53 -22.06 -36.01
CA LEU A 170 25.75 -22.61 -34.90
C LEU A 170 26.60 -22.74 -33.63
N SER A 171 27.85 -23.15 -33.71
CA SER A 171 28.73 -23.19 -32.54
C SER A 171 29.04 -21.80 -31.99
N ARG A 172 29.19 -20.77 -32.83
CA ARG A 172 29.35 -19.37 -32.41
C ARG A 172 28.07 -18.80 -31.80
N ILE A 173 26.90 -19.16 -32.32
CA ILE A 173 25.60 -18.77 -31.74
C ILE A 173 25.37 -19.48 -30.40
N VAL A 174 25.73 -20.76 -30.27
CA VAL A 174 25.61 -21.53 -29.02
C VAL A 174 26.66 -21.09 -28.00
N LEU A 175 27.88 -20.72 -28.43
CA LEU A 175 28.93 -20.17 -27.56
C LEU A 175 28.67 -18.71 -27.16
N SER A 176 27.88 -17.94 -27.93
CA SER A 176 27.43 -16.62 -27.52
C SER A 176 26.23 -16.66 -26.56
N ALA A 177 25.63 -17.83 -26.36
CA ALA A 177 24.59 -18.07 -25.34
C ALA A 177 25.14 -18.59 -24.00
N SER A 178 26.46 -18.86 -23.92
CA SER A 178 27.13 -19.02 -22.62
C SER A 178 27.65 -17.66 -22.18
N PRO A 179 27.38 -17.20 -20.98
CA PRO A 179 27.91 -15.94 -20.49
C PRO A 179 29.42 -16.12 -20.22
N ALA A 180 30.26 -15.98 -21.29
CA ALA A 180 31.61 -15.58 -21.08
C ALA A 180 31.58 -14.14 -20.56
N ALA A 181 32.25 -13.90 -19.43
CA ALA A 181 32.45 -12.61 -18.83
C ALA A 181 32.59 -11.50 -19.90
N ALA A 182 31.49 -10.82 -20.18
CA ALA A 182 31.56 -9.54 -20.83
C ALA A 182 32.13 -8.58 -19.77
N ASP A 183 33.12 -7.79 -20.12
CA ASP A 183 33.70 -6.68 -19.36
C ASP A 183 32.63 -5.55 -19.12
N GLY A 184 31.38 -5.91 -18.95
CA GLY A 184 30.28 -5.03 -18.59
C GLY A 184 30.15 -4.99 -17.07
N ASN A 185 30.14 -3.80 -16.51
CA ASN A 185 29.85 -3.58 -15.11
C ASN A 185 28.52 -4.30 -14.75
N VAL A 186 28.53 -5.22 -13.79
CA VAL A 186 27.36 -6.02 -13.37
C VAL A 186 26.15 -5.13 -13.02
N ARG A 187 26.39 -3.92 -12.52
CA ARG A 187 25.33 -2.95 -12.20
C ARG A 187 24.64 -2.41 -13.45
N GLU A 188 25.36 -2.24 -14.55
CA GLU A 188 24.77 -1.84 -15.84
C GLU A 188 23.88 -2.97 -16.40
N LEU A 189 24.33 -4.23 -16.28
CA LEU A 189 23.54 -5.40 -16.65
C LEU A 189 22.29 -5.52 -15.77
N ALA A 190 22.43 -5.34 -14.46
CA ALA A 190 21.30 -5.35 -13.54
C ALA A 190 20.29 -4.23 -13.86
N ALA A 191 20.77 -3.03 -14.20
CA ALA A 191 19.92 -1.92 -14.60
C ALA A 191 19.16 -2.15 -15.92
N GLN A 192 19.73 -2.98 -16.82
CA GLN A 192 19.08 -3.33 -18.08
C GLN A 192 18.07 -4.48 -17.95
N GLU A 193 18.34 -5.45 -17.09
CA GLU A 193 17.60 -6.71 -17.04
C GLU A 193 16.62 -6.82 -15.88
N ILE A 194 16.96 -6.27 -14.70
CA ILE A 194 16.05 -6.25 -13.56
C ILE A 194 15.09 -5.08 -13.73
N TRP A 195 13.81 -5.38 -13.79
CA TRP A 195 12.77 -4.37 -13.95
C TRP A 195 12.85 -3.31 -12.84
N ARG A 196 12.93 -2.04 -13.21
CA ARG A 196 13.08 -0.90 -12.29
C ARG A 196 14.18 -1.08 -11.24
N PHE A 197 15.38 -1.48 -11.67
CA PHE A 197 16.51 -1.68 -10.77
C PHE A 197 16.82 -0.45 -9.92
N ASP A 198 16.57 0.74 -10.44
CA ASP A 198 16.67 2.02 -9.72
C ASP A 198 15.80 2.10 -8.47
N ARG A 199 14.73 1.31 -8.40
CA ARG A 199 13.81 1.22 -7.26
C ARG A 199 14.07 0.02 -6.34
N ARG A 200 15.13 -0.76 -6.61
CA ARG A 200 15.51 -1.93 -5.79
C ARG A 200 16.39 -1.47 -4.63
N GLY A 201 15.73 -1.04 -3.55
CA GLY A 201 16.38 -0.41 -2.42
C GLY A 201 17.35 -1.31 -1.67
N TYR A 202 17.16 -2.63 -1.70
CA TYR A 202 18.05 -3.62 -1.11
C TYR A 202 19.09 -4.12 -2.09
N LEU A 203 18.67 -4.52 -3.29
CA LEU A 203 19.59 -5.05 -4.30
C LEU A 203 20.67 -4.05 -4.68
N ASN A 204 20.37 -2.76 -4.66
CA ASN A 204 21.33 -1.68 -4.91
C ASN A 204 22.42 -1.55 -3.84
N GLN A 205 22.24 -2.13 -2.66
CA GLN A 205 23.22 -2.12 -1.57
C GLN A 205 24.18 -3.30 -1.62
N LEU A 206 23.89 -4.34 -2.40
CA LEU A 206 24.73 -5.52 -2.51
C LEU A 206 26.06 -5.19 -3.19
N ASP A 207 27.10 -5.93 -2.83
CA ASP A 207 28.36 -5.93 -3.58
C ASP A 207 28.17 -6.57 -4.97
N ASP A 208 29.12 -6.31 -5.89
CA ASP A 208 29.02 -6.75 -7.27
C ASP A 208 29.01 -8.28 -7.39
N ARG A 209 29.72 -8.99 -6.50
CA ARG A 209 29.75 -10.46 -6.46
C ARG A 209 28.38 -11.05 -6.19
N LEU A 210 27.69 -10.56 -5.16
CA LEU A 210 26.33 -11.03 -4.82
C LEU A 210 25.30 -10.59 -5.86
N LEU A 211 25.51 -9.41 -6.47
CA LEU A 211 24.64 -8.91 -7.53
C LEU A 211 24.71 -9.77 -8.79
N GLU A 212 25.86 -10.40 -9.09
CA GLU A 212 25.99 -11.39 -10.17
C GLU A 212 25.08 -12.60 -9.93
N ASP A 213 25.04 -13.13 -8.69
CA ASP A 213 24.17 -14.25 -8.36
C ASP A 213 22.69 -13.84 -8.37
N VAL A 214 22.36 -12.65 -7.88
CA VAL A 214 20.99 -12.07 -7.99
C VAL A 214 20.55 -12.00 -9.44
N LEU A 215 21.42 -11.50 -10.34
CA LEU A 215 21.11 -11.37 -11.76
C LEU A 215 20.89 -12.74 -12.42
N ALA A 216 21.71 -13.74 -12.07
CA ALA A 216 21.54 -15.11 -12.54
C ALA A 216 20.19 -15.68 -12.08
N ILE A 217 19.86 -15.57 -10.79
CA ILE A 217 18.58 -16.04 -10.22
C ILE A 217 17.40 -15.30 -10.87
N TYR A 218 17.51 -13.98 -11.09
CA TYR A 218 16.45 -13.20 -11.73
C TYR A 218 16.19 -13.68 -13.18
N ARG A 219 17.27 -13.92 -13.95
CA ARG A 219 17.18 -14.47 -15.32
C ARG A 219 16.52 -15.85 -15.32
N ALA A 220 16.96 -16.75 -14.43
CA ALA A 220 16.40 -18.08 -14.29
C ALA A 220 14.89 -18.02 -13.96
N ALA A 221 14.49 -17.14 -13.01
CA ALA A 221 13.11 -16.95 -12.65
C ALA A 221 12.27 -16.40 -13.83
N MET A 222 12.78 -15.41 -14.57
CA MET A 222 12.09 -14.83 -15.72
C MET A 222 11.97 -15.78 -16.91
N ASN A 223 12.92 -16.70 -17.07
CA ASN A 223 12.94 -17.73 -18.10
C ASN A 223 12.22 -19.03 -17.69
N PHE A 224 11.70 -19.11 -16.45
CA PHE A 224 11.09 -20.32 -15.91
C PHE A 224 12.04 -21.53 -15.88
N GLU A 225 13.31 -21.28 -15.60
CA GLU A 225 14.29 -22.34 -15.44
C GLU A 225 14.14 -22.96 -14.05
N SER A 226 14.05 -24.30 -13.99
CA SER A 226 13.87 -25.02 -12.72
C SER A 226 15.14 -25.09 -11.88
N GLU A 227 16.29 -24.94 -12.51
CA GLU A 227 17.61 -24.99 -11.87
C GLU A 227 18.51 -23.93 -12.47
N ASP A 228 19.32 -23.29 -11.62
CA ASP A 228 20.35 -22.34 -12.03
C ASP A 228 21.68 -22.68 -11.37
N VAL A 229 22.78 -22.50 -12.11
CA VAL A 229 24.15 -22.62 -11.62
C VAL A 229 24.60 -21.23 -11.20
N LEU A 230 24.86 -21.07 -9.90
CA LEU A 230 25.27 -19.79 -9.36
C LEU A 230 26.68 -19.41 -9.84
N PRO A 231 26.92 -18.17 -10.30
CA PRO A 231 28.22 -17.66 -10.69
C PRO A 231 29.28 -17.80 -9.60
N ASN A 232 28.86 -17.56 -8.34
CA ASN A 232 29.75 -17.62 -7.20
C ASN A 232 29.38 -18.78 -6.27
N LYS A 233 30.39 -19.24 -5.50
CA LYS A 233 30.20 -20.25 -4.46
C LYS A 233 29.72 -19.58 -3.17
N LEU A 234 28.40 -19.57 -2.96
CA LEU A 234 27.76 -18.93 -1.83
C LEU A 234 27.78 -19.80 -0.56
N SER A 235 27.77 -19.18 0.60
CA SER A 235 27.31 -19.83 1.82
C SER A 235 25.77 -19.94 1.79
N GLU A 236 25.19 -20.87 2.55
CA GLU A 236 23.74 -20.97 2.69
C GLU A 236 23.11 -19.63 3.16
N ARG A 237 23.78 -18.97 4.10
CA ARG A 237 23.33 -17.67 4.62
C ARG A 237 23.27 -16.62 3.49
N GLU A 238 24.30 -16.50 2.67
CA GLU A 238 24.30 -15.58 1.52
C GLU A 238 23.16 -15.91 0.55
N LEU A 239 22.98 -17.18 0.18
CA LEU A 239 21.88 -17.58 -0.71
C LEU A 239 20.52 -17.25 -0.11
N ILE A 240 20.28 -17.60 1.16
CA ILE A 240 19.02 -17.31 1.84
C ILE A 240 18.77 -15.81 1.84
N SER A 241 19.79 -15.01 2.18
CA SER A 241 19.67 -13.56 2.24
C SER A 241 19.34 -12.97 0.87
N ILE A 242 20.08 -13.30 -0.20
CA ILE A 242 19.80 -12.73 -1.53
C ILE A 242 18.43 -13.14 -2.07
N CYS A 243 17.98 -14.39 -1.85
CA CYS A 243 16.64 -14.81 -2.24
C CYS A 243 15.55 -14.07 -1.45
N ASN A 244 15.74 -13.86 -0.15
CA ASN A 244 14.80 -13.10 0.67
C ASN A 244 14.75 -11.63 0.22
N LEU A 245 15.92 -11.01 -0.04
CA LEU A 245 16.00 -9.64 -0.57
C LEU A 245 15.30 -9.52 -1.92
N MET A 246 15.51 -10.48 -2.83
CA MET A 246 14.79 -10.50 -4.11
C MET A 246 13.28 -10.66 -3.93
N ALA A 247 12.83 -11.52 -2.99
CA ALA A 247 11.41 -11.71 -2.70
C ALA A 247 10.74 -10.43 -2.18
N LEU A 248 11.46 -9.59 -1.43
CA LEU A 248 10.97 -8.34 -0.88
C LEU A 248 11.10 -7.17 -1.85
N ASP A 249 12.13 -7.18 -2.70
CA ASP A 249 12.49 -6.04 -3.53
C ASP A 249 11.99 -6.14 -4.98
N CYS A 250 11.66 -7.37 -5.46
CA CYS A 250 11.18 -7.63 -6.82
C CYS A 250 9.71 -8.11 -6.81
N PRO A 251 8.73 -7.22 -6.59
CA PRO A 251 7.32 -7.62 -6.50
C PRO A 251 6.77 -8.22 -7.81
N GLU A 252 7.44 -7.99 -8.94
CA GLU A 252 7.07 -8.54 -10.25
C GLU A 252 7.36 -10.03 -10.41
N LEU A 253 8.14 -10.65 -9.51
CA LEU A 253 8.41 -12.09 -9.51
C LEU A 253 7.23 -12.89 -8.92
N ILE A 254 6.02 -12.63 -9.43
CA ILE A 254 4.76 -13.22 -8.95
C ILE A 254 4.63 -14.71 -9.23
N GLN A 255 5.44 -15.26 -10.14
CA GLN A 255 5.40 -16.65 -10.58
C GLN A 255 6.18 -17.62 -9.70
N THR A 256 7.07 -17.12 -8.86
CA THR A 256 7.95 -17.97 -8.03
C THR A 256 7.90 -17.56 -6.57
N ASP A 257 8.06 -18.55 -5.69
CA ASP A 257 8.22 -18.34 -4.26
C ASP A 257 9.70 -18.52 -3.89
N LEU A 258 10.41 -17.40 -3.77
CA LEU A 258 11.82 -17.37 -3.42
C LEU A 258 12.10 -17.71 -1.94
N PHE A 259 11.09 -17.77 -1.08
CA PHE A 259 11.23 -18.27 0.28
C PHE A 259 11.26 -19.80 0.33
N SER A 260 10.55 -20.47 -0.58
CA SER A 260 10.46 -21.94 -0.69
C SER A 260 11.48 -22.50 -1.70
N LYS A 261 12.78 -22.30 -1.43
CA LYS A 261 13.88 -22.68 -2.30
C LYS A 261 14.58 -23.95 -1.86
N ARG A 262 15.24 -24.63 -2.81
CA ARG A 262 16.12 -25.77 -2.57
C ARG A 262 17.46 -25.51 -3.25
N TRP A 263 18.53 -26.10 -2.74
CA TRP A 263 19.87 -25.90 -3.27
C TRP A 263 20.74 -27.15 -3.16
N GLU A 264 21.84 -27.17 -3.91
CA GLU A 264 22.87 -28.21 -3.85
C GLU A 264 24.21 -27.62 -3.41
N HIS A 265 24.97 -28.41 -2.65
CA HIS A 265 26.28 -28.04 -2.16
C HIS A 265 27.39 -28.75 -2.94
N ASP A 266 28.57 -28.13 -3.02
CA ASP A 266 29.81 -28.82 -3.41
C ASP A 266 30.38 -29.61 -2.22
N GLY A 267 31.51 -30.32 -2.49
CA GLY A 267 32.20 -31.10 -1.45
C GLY A 267 32.78 -30.25 -0.29
N ALA A 268 32.81 -28.92 -0.42
CA ALA A 268 33.25 -27.99 0.61
C ALA A 268 32.06 -27.33 1.36
N GLY A 269 30.83 -27.75 1.11
CA GLY A 269 29.61 -27.20 1.74
C GLY A 269 29.18 -25.83 1.22
N LYS A 270 29.71 -25.43 0.04
CA LYS A 270 29.29 -24.19 -0.63
C LYS A 270 28.14 -24.47 -1.57
N VAL A 271 27.15 -23.57 -1.62
CA VAL A 271 26.03 -23.64 -2.55
C VAL A 271 26.52 -23.30 -3.95
N THR A 272 26.20 -24.15 -4.90
CA THR A 272 26.62 -24.00 -6.30
C THR A 272 25.44 -24.04 -7.27
N ARG A 273 24.28 -24.51 -6.81
CA ARG A 273 23.09 -24.62 -7.63
C ARG A 273 21.84 -24.30 -6.81
N LEU A 274 20.95 -23.50 -7.40
CA LEU A 274 19.64 -23.18 -6.86
C LEU A 274 18.56 -23.91 -7.67
N LYS A 275 17.54 -24.44 -6.98
CA LYS A 275 16.33 -25.01 -7.59
C LYS A 275 15.15 -24.10 -7.30
N LEU A 276 14.53 -23.59 -8.36
CA LEU A 276 13.35 -22.73 -8.31
C LEU A 276 12.09 -23.57 -8.52
N SER A 277 11.01 -23.14 -7.86
CA SER A 277 9.67 -23.68 -8.05
C SER A 277 8.71 -22.56 -8.46
N TYR A 278 7.73 -22.90 -9.30
CA TYR A 278 6.82 -21.93 -9.88
C TYR A 278 5.38 -22.26 -9.49
N VAL A 279 4.60 -21.23 -9.17
CA VAL A 279 3.18 -21.28 -8.84
C VAL A 279 2.30 -20.89 -10.04
N MET A 280 2.92 -20.46 -11.13
CA MET A 280 2.31 -20.11 -12.41
C MET A 280 3.12 -20.71 -13.56
N SER A 281 2.47 -20.99 -14.68
CA SER A 281 3.13 -21.29 -15.95
C SER A 281 3.57 -20.01 -16.66
N PRO A 282 4.47 -20.09 -17.67
CA PRO A 282 4.85 -18.92 -18.47
C PRO A 282 3.65 -18.24 -19.19
N GLU A 283 2.64 -19.03 -19.54
CA GLU A 283 1.42 -18.55 -20.20
C GLU A 283 0.51 -17.78 -19.23
N GLU A 284 0.47 -18.18 -17.96
CA GLU A 284 -0.29 -17.52 -16.90
C GLU A 284 0.41 -16.26 -16.40
N TYR A 285 1.74 -16.29 -16.33
CA TYR A 285 2.53 -15.17 -15.78
C TYR A 285 2.38 -13.88 -16.58
N LYS A 286 2.47 -13.94 -17.91
CA LYS A 286 2.46 -12.72 -18.73
C LYS A 286 1.19 -11.89 -18.56
N PRO A 287 -0.03 -12.47 -18.67
CA PRO A 287 -1.26 -11.71 -18.42
C PRO A 287 -1.37 -11.27 -16.95
N ALA A 288 -1.00 -12.11 -15.98
CA ALA A 288 -1.07 -11.78 -14.56
C ALA A 288 -0.17 -10.59 -14.21
N ARG A 289 1.09 -10.58 -14.71
CA ARG A 289 2.00 -9.45 -14.53
C ARG A 289 1.47 -8.17 -15.19
N ALA A 290 0.92 -8.29 -16.42
CA ALA A 290 0.34 -7.15 -17.11
C ALA A 290 -0.87 -6.56 -16.37
N GLU A 291 -1.70 -7.40 -15.74
CA GLU A 291 -2.83 -6.98 -14.91
C GLU A 291 -2.34 -6.21 -13.66
N CYS A 292 -1.35 -6.74 -12.95
CA CYS A 292 -0.74 -6.04 -11.82
C CYS A 292 -0.16 -4.69 -12.22
N GLN A 293 0.57 -4.64 -13.33
CA GLN A 293 1.17 -3.42 -13.85
C GLN A 293 0.11 -2.38 -14.21
N ALA A 294 -0.93 -2.79 -14.94
CA ALA A 294 -2.00 -1.89 -15.35
C ALA A 294 -2.72 -1.26 -14.15
N LEU A 295 -2.95 -2.04 -13.08
CA LEU A 295 -3.58 -1.50 -11.87
C LEU A 295 -2.65 -0.56 -11.11
N ALA A 296 -1.36 -0.87 -10.98
CA ALA A 296 -0.39 0.01 -10.34
C ALA A 296 -0.28 1.36 -11.11
N GLU A 297 -0.25 1.31 -12.44
CA GLU A 297 -0.28 2.50 -13.31
C GLU A 297 -1.58 3.29 -13.17
N GLN A 298 -2.72 2.61 -13.06
CA GLN A 298 -4.01 3.25 -12.82
C GLN A 298 -4.01 4.02 -11.50
N LEU A 299 -3.55 3.39 -10.40
CA LEU A 299 -3.45 4.04 -9.09
C LEU A 299 -2.50 5.26 -9.13
N ALA A 300 -1.40 5.16 -9.86
CA ALA A 300 -0.48 6.26 -10.06
C ALA A 300 -1.12 7.41 -10.84
N TYR A 301 -1.87 7.10 -11.90
CA TYR A 301 -2.60 8.09 -12.70
C TYR A 301 -3.71 8.79 -11.89
N GLU A 302 -4.52 8.03 -11.14
CA GLU A 302 -5.61 8.57 -10.32
C GLU A 302 -5.12 9.52 -9.21
N THR A 303 -3.85 9.41 -8.82
CA THR A 303 -3.22 10.21 -7.77
C THR A 303 -2.24 11.25 -8.31
N GLU A 304 -2.21 11.46 -9.63
CA GLU A 304 -1.34 12.46 -10.24
C GLU A 304 -1.62 13.87 -9.68
N GLY A 305 -0.55 14.56 -9.28
CA GLY A 305 -0.63 15.90 -8.67
C GLY A 305 -0.97 15.93 -7.17
N MET A 306 -1.24 14.79 -6.54
CA MET A 306 -1.35 14.70 -5.09
C MET A 306 0.03 14.72 -4.42
N SER A 307 0.09 15.10 -3.14
CA SER A 307 1.29 14.93 -2.32
C SER A 307 1.60 13.44 -2.09
N ASP A 308 2.86 13.09 -1.84
CA ASP A 308 3.29 11.70 -1.65
C ASP A 308 2.54 11.00 -0.52
N ILE A 309 2.27 11.70 0.59
CA ILE A 309 1.46 11.15 1.69
C ILE A 309 0.02 10.83 1.24
N ASN A 310 -0.60 11.67 0.42
CA ASN A 310 -1.94 11.41 -0.08
C ASN A 310 -1.98 10.26 -1.09
N ARG A 311 -0.93 10.11 -1.90
CA ARG A 311 -0.75 9.00 -2.84
C ARG A 311 -0.56 7.68 -2.10
N GLU A 312 0.26 7.68 -1.06
CA GLU A 312 0.44 6.54 -0.17
C GLU A 312 -0.87 6.13 0.51
N LEU A 313 -1.57 7.08 1.15
CA LEU A 313 -2.86 6.83 1.79
C LEU A 313 -3.93 6.36 0.80
N TYR A 314 -3.84 6.77 -0.47
CA TYR A 314 -4.73 6.27 -1.51
C TYR A 314 -4.52 4.78 -1.75
N VAL A 315 -3.27 4.34 -1.92
CA VAL A 315 -2.93 2.92 -2.08
C VAL A 315 -3.34 2.12 -0.85
N TYR A 316 -3.03 2.63 0.35
CA TYR A 316 -3.44 2.02 1.60
C TYR A 316 -4.95 1.80 1.66
N ASN A 317 -5.73 2.85 1.41
CA ASN A 317 -7.19 2.79 1.43
C ASN A 317 -7.75 1.88 0.31
N TYR A 318 -7.10 1.85 -0.87
CA TYR A 318 -7.47 0.92 -1.93
C TYR A 318 -7.39 -0.53 -1.45
N ILE A 319 -6.26 -0.91 -0.85
CA ILE A 319 -6.04 -2.29 -0.38
C ILE A 319 -7.07 -2.67 0.70
N ILE A 320 -7.23 -1.86 1.74
CA ILE A 320 -8.15 -2.19 2.84
C ILE A 320 -9.62 -2.19 2.44
N ALA A 321 -9.99 -1.42 1.40
CA ALA A 321 -11.37 -1.36 0.91
C ALA A 321 -11.75 -2.52 -0.01
N ASN A 322 -10.77 -3.09 -0.72
CA ASN A 322 -11.03 -4.08 -1.76
C ASN A 322 -10.55 -5.48 -1.40
N CYS A 323 -9.75 -5.66 -0.34
CA CYS A 323 -9.13 -6.95 -0.05
C CYS A 323 -9.55 -7.51 1.31
N VAL A 324 -9.42 -8.83 1.43
CA VAL A 324 -9.58 -9.57 2.68
C VAL A 324 -8.31 -10.38 2.97
N TYR A 325 -8.05 -10.64 4.26
CA TYR A 325 -6.93 -11.50 4.64
C TYR A 325 -7.26 -12.96 4.37
N ASP A 326 -6.44 -13.62 3.55
CA ASP A 326 -6.60 -15.04 3.21
C ASP A 326 -5.39 -15.86 3.65
N ARG A 327 -5.67 -16.97 4.30
CA ARG A 327 -4.63 -17.88 4.82
C ARG A 327 -4.28 -19.04 3.88
N GLY A 328 -5.00 -19.24 2.77
CA GLY A 328 -4.91 -20.48 1.98
C GLY A 328 -4.80 -20.33 0.46
N GLY A 329 -4.90 -19.15 -0.10
CA GLY A 329 -4.86 -18.94 -1.55
C GLY A 329 -3.48 -19.19 -2.17
N THR A 330 -3.43 -19.73 -3.39
CA THR A 330 -2.19 -20.02 -4.14
C THR A 330 -1.33 -18.76 -4.33
N HIS A 331 -1.95 -17.59 -4.46
CA HIS A 331 -1.29 -16.31 -4.70
C HIS A 331 -1.27 -15.40 -3.48
N ALA A 332 -1.53 -15.94 -2.27
CA ALA A 332 -1.64 -15.16 -1.04
C ALA A 332 -0.36 -14.38 -0.68
N PHE A 333 0.81 -14.83 -1.11
CA PHE A 333 2.11 -14.19 -0.88
C PHE A 333 2.55 -13.26 -2.02
N SER A 334 1.66 -13.00 -2.98
CA SER A 334 1.96 -12.28 -4.20
C SER A 334 1.08 -11.04 -4.36
N PRO A 335 1.59 -9.94 -4.95
CA PRO A 335 0.77 -8.80 -5.35
C PRO A 335 -0.41 -9.17 -6.25
N TYR A 336 -0.29 -10.24 -7.02
CA TYR A 336 -1.36 -10.74 -7.87
C TYR A 336 -2.60 -11.18 -7.05
N GLY A 337 -2.40 -11.75 -5.85
CA GLY A 337 -3.49 -12.05 -4.94
C GLY A 337 -4.25 -10.79 -4.50
N VAL A 338 -3.56 -9.66 -4.34
CA VAL A 338 -4.17 -8.36 -4.01
C VAL A 338 -4.88 -7.76 -5.21
N PHE A 339 -4.18 -7.62 -6.33
CA PHE A 339 -4.64 -6.85 -7.47
C PHE A 339 -5.73 -7.56 -8.29
N SER A 340 -5.67 -8.88 -8.39
CA SER A 340 -6.64 -9.69 -9.13
C SER A 340 -7.57 -10.48 -8.21
N GLY A 341 -7.01 -11.12 -7.18
CA GLY A 341 -7.75 -12.01 -6.29
C GLY A 341 -8.47 -11.31 -5.15
N HIS A 342 -8.17 -10.05 -4.86
CA HIS A 342 -8.68 -9.27 -3.72
C HIS A 342 -8.50 -9.98 -2.37
N SER A 343 -7.46 -10.81 -2.27
CA SER A 343 -7.20 -11.68 -1.12
C SER A 343 -5.73 -12.04 -1.04
N ALA A 344 -5.08 -11.75 0.09
CA ALA A 344 -3.67 -12.03 0.29
C ALA A 344 -3.32 -12.18 1.77
N LYS A 345 -2.03 -12.44 2.04
CA LYS A 345 -1.37 -12.35 3.34
C LYS A 345 -0.52 -11.08 3.42
N CYS A 346 0.15 -10.87 4.55
CA CYS A 346 1.03 -9.73 4.80
C CYS A 346 2.04 -9.49 3.67
N ASP A 347 2.69 -10.52 3.17
CA ASP A 347 3.62 -10.45 2.03
C ASP A 347 2.98 -9.89 0.76
N GLY A 348 1.80 -10.43 0.39
CA GLY A 348 1.08 -9.98 -0.78
C GLY A 348 0.67 -8.52 -0.68
N PHE A 349 0.15 -8.10 0.49
CA PHE A 349 -0.24 -6.71 0.73
C PHE A 349 0.94 -5.75 0.68
N SER A 350 2.04 -6.09 1.35
CA SER A 350 3.25 -5.27 1.38
C SER A 350 3.87 -5.12 -0.01
N LYS A 351 3.97 -6.22 -0.78
CA LYS A 351 4.50 -6.20 -2.15
C LYS A 351 3.58 -5.45 -3.12
N ALA A 352 2.26 -5.51 -2.94
CA ALA A 352 1.32 -4.74 -3.75
C ALA A 352 1.44 -3.24 -3.47
N MET A 353 1.55 -2.87 -2.19
CA MET A 353 1.80 -1.49 -1.80
C MET A 353 3.12 -0.99 -2.38
N LYS A 354 4.22 -1.76 -2.25
CA LYS A 354 5.50 -1.42 -2.85
C LYS A 354 5.39 -1.22 -4.37
N TRP A 355 4.75 -2.13 -5.11
CA TRP A 355 4.61 -2.02 -6.56
C TRP A 355 3.90 -0.72 -6.96
N ALA A 356 2.77 -0.42 -6.32
CA ALA A 356 2.03 0.80 -6.60
C ALA A 356 2.83 2.07 -6.26
N LEU A 357 3.55 2.09 -5.11
CA LEU A 357 4.37 3.23 -4.72
C LEU A 357 5.62 3.38 -5.60
N ASP A 358 6.24 2.29 -6.04
CA ASP A 358 7.33 2.31 -7.02
C ASP A 358 6.88 2.96 -8.34
N GLU A 359 5.65 2.66 -8.83
CA GLU A 359 5.06 3.31 -10.01
C GLU A 359 4.84 4.81 -9.81
N MET A 360 4.51 5.20 -8.59
CA MET A 360 4.34 6.60 -8.22
C MET A 360 5.67 7.34 -8.00
N GLY A 361 6.80 6.63 -7.99
CA GLY A 361 8.12 7.21 -7.70
C GLY A 361 8.39 7.45 -6.21
N ILE A 362 7.61 6.84 -5.31
CA ILE A 362 7.76 6.92 -3.86
C ILE A 362 8.60 5.74 -3.39
N ASP A 363 9.68 6.01 -2.65
CA ASP A 363 10.55 4.94 -2.12
C ASP A 363 9.78 4.12 -1.07
N CYS A 364 9.58 2.84 -1.37
CA CYS A 364 8.94 1.87 -0.49
C CYS A 364 9.78 0.59 -0.42
N ARG A 365 9.97 0.06 0.78
CA ARG A 365 10.68 -1.21 1.00
C ARG A 365 9.83 -2.14 1.84
N CYS A 366 9.71 -3.38 1.41
CA CYS A 366 9.11 -4.42 2.24
C CYS A 366 10.12 -4.88 3.28
N VAL A 367 9.68 -5.04 4.52
CA VAL A 367 10.47 -5.57 5.63
C VAL A 367 9.81 -6.84 6.12
N SER A 368 10.56 -7.94 6.19
CA SER A 368 10.10 -9.18 6.83
C SER A 368 10.71 -9.33 8.22
N GLY A 369 9.98 -9.98 9.10
CA GLY A 369 10.41 -10.26 10.46
C GLY A 369 9.52 -11.29 11.15
N ALA A 370 9.87 -11.65 12.37
CA ALA A 370 9.09 -12.56 13.21
C ALA A 370 8.48 -11.80 14.39
N TYR A 371 7.30 -12.23 14.84
CA TYR A 371 6.75 -11.74 16.10
C TYR A 371 7.67 -12.11 17.25
N ILE A 372 8.01 -11.14 18.11
CA ILE A 372 8.84 -11.39 19.29
C ILE A 372 8.14 -12.43 20.18
N GLY A 373 8.82 -13.56 20.40
CA GLY A 373 8.31 -14.66 21.22
C GLY A 373 7.28 -15.58 20.55
N ARG A 374 7.12 -15.51 19.22
CA ARG A 374 6.29 -16.42 18.42
C ARG A 374 7.04 -16.87 17.16
N ASP A 375 6.64 -18.00 16.61
CA ASP A 375 7.19 -18.54 15.35
C ASP A 375 6.42 -18.03 14.09
N ASP A 376 5.66 -16.96 14.23
CA ASP A 376 4.88 -16.39 13.13
C ASP A 376 5.66 -15.27 12.44
N GLY A 377 5.88 -15.41 11.14
CA GLY A 377 6.46 -14.38 10.29
C GLY A 377 5.46 -13.29 9.96
N HIS A 378 5.97 -12.08 9.71
CA HIS A 378 5.19 -10.93 9.28
C HIS A 378 5.96 -10.09 8.26
N THR A 379 5.23 -9.37 7.40
CA THR A 379 5.81 -8.45 6.42
C THR A 379 5.03 -7.15 6.44
N TRP A 380 5.76 -6.03 6.49
CA TRP A 380 5.23 -4.67 6.42
C TRP A 380 6.05 -3.82 5.45
N CYS A 381 5.73 -2.56 5.31
CA CYS A 381 6.50 -1.62 4.50
C CYS A 381 7.16 -0.55 5.35
N THR A 382 8.29 -0.04 4.89
CA THR A 382 8.82 1.25 5.29
C THR A 382 8.84 2.17 4.06
N VAL A 383 8.27 3.38 4.19
CA VAL A 383 8.02 4.33 3.11
C VAL A 383 8.75 5.63 3.38
N ARG A 384 9.37 6.21 2.36
CA ARG A 384 10.04 7.50 2.46
C ARG A 384 9.09 8.62 2.05
N LEU A 385 8.78 9.50 3.00
CA LEU A 385 7.98 10.70 2.77
C LEU A 385 8.82 11.95 3.11
N GLY A 386 9.15 12.73 2.10
CA GLY A 386 10.15 13.79 2.24
C GLY A 386 11.51 13.23 2.60
N ASP A 387 12.08 13.70 3.71
CA ASP A 387 13.40 13.26 4.18
C ASP A 387 13.34 12.13 5.22
N ASN A 388 12.15 11.75 5.68
CA ASN A 388 11.95 10.78 6.74
C ASN A 388 11.41 9.45 6.22
N TRP A 389 11.71 8.37 6.97
CA TRP A 389 11.15 7.05 6.76
C TRP A 389 10.07 6.78 7.81
N TYR A 390 9.02 6.10 7.40
CA TYR A 390 7.87 5.72 8.25
C TYR A 390 7.49 4.27 8.00
N ASP A 391 7.15 3.55 9.04
CA ASP A 391 6.63 2.20 8.87
C ASP A 391 5.12 2.22 8.64
N VAL A 392 4.68 1.35 7.73
CA VAL A 392 3.29 1.18 7.34
C VAL A 392 2.95 -0.29 7.26
N ASP A 393 1.97 -0.72 8.05
CA ASP A 393 1.46 -2.07 8.00
C ASP A 393 -0.01 -2.08 7.56
N VAL A 394 -0.23 -2.23 6.27
CA VAL A 394 -1.57 -2.27 5.69
C VAL A 394 -2.38 -3.48 6.18
N THR A 395 -1.69 -4.57 6.56
CA THR A 395 -2.32 -5.80 7.06
C THR A 395 -3.11 -5.56 8.34
N ALA A 396 -2.69 -4.59 9.16
CA ALA A 396 -3.33 -4.26 10.42
C ALA A 396 -4.82 -3.89 10.29
N ASP A 397 -5.19 -3.28 9.17
CA ASP A 397 -6.54 -2.80 8.90
C ASP A 397 -7.30 -3.61 7.82
N VAL A 398 -6.66 -4.63 7.23
CA VAL A 398 -7.34 -5.52 6.29
C VAL A 398 -8.32 -6.43 7.04
N SER A 399 -9.55 -6.48 6.57
CA SER A 399 -10.62 -7.28 7.18
C SER A 399 -10.25 -8.76 7.25
N GLN A 400 -10.38 -9.34 8.42
CA GLN A 400 -10.20 -10.78 8.65
C GLN A 400 -11.45 -11.55 8.23
N SER A 401 -11.33 -12.43 7.22
CA SER A 401 -12.43 -13.32 6.78
C SER A 401 -13.74 -12.60 6.43
N GLY A 402 -13.66 -11.34 5.97
CA GLY A 402 -14.83 -10.54 5.60
C GLY A 402 -15.68 -10.05 6.78
N GLN A 403 -15.23 -10.21 8.02
CA GLN A 403 -15.90 -9.61 9.18
C GLN A 403 -15.61 -8.10 9.22
N TRP A 404 -16.66 -7.32 9.40
CA TRP A 404 -16.49 -5.88 9.56
C TRP A 404 -15.75 -5.58 10.86
N GLN A 405 -14.72 -4.74 10.74
CA GLN A 405 -14.03 -4.13 11.87
C GLN A 405 -13.72 -2.67 11.53
N PRO A 406 -13.64 -1.79 12.53
CA PRO A 406 -13.27 -0.41 12.26
C PRO A 406 -11.82 -0.35 11.77
N VAL A 407 -11.58 0.52 10.79
CA VAL A 407 -10.24 0.84 10.31
C VAL A 407 -9.55 1.68 11.37
N SER A 408 -8.46 1.18 11.92
CA SER A 408 -7.73 1.84 13.02
C SER A 408 -6.73 2.88 12.53
N ARG A 409 -6.07 2.64 11.39
CA ARG A 409 -4.93 3.42 10.89
C ARG A 409 -3.76 3.56 11.86
N GLY A 410 -3.74 2.73 12.91
CA GLY A 410 -2.70 2.78 13.95
C GLY A 410 -1.32 2.38 13.46
N ALA A 411 -1.25 1.74 12.30
CA ALA A 411 -0.02 1.28 11.66
C ALA A 411 0.34 2.12 10.41
N VAL A 412 -0.16 3.35 10.30
CA VAL A 412 0.10 4.22 9.15
C VAL A 412 1.07 5.32 9.54
N ASN A 413 2.23 5.34 8.89
CA ASN A 413 3.28 6.34 9.05
C ASN A 413 3.76 6.49 10.50
N ILE A 414 4.07 5.36 11.10
CA ILE A 414 4.56 5.30 12.48
C ILE A 414 6.09 5.18 12.54
N ALA A 415 6.65 5.55 13.67
CA ALA A 415 8.08 5.37 13.93
C ALA A 415 8.44 3.88 13.99
N SER A 416 9.58 3.50 13.41
CA SER A 416 10.02 2.08 13.32
C SER A 416 10.17 1.42 14.68
N GLY A 417 10.45 2.17 15.74
CA GLY A 417 10.51 1.64 17.11
C GLY A 417 9.20 1.02 17.60
N TRP A 418 8.04 1.47 17.07
CA TRP A 418 6.75 0.87 17.41
C TRP A 418 6.58 -0.52 16.81
N VAL A 419 6.91 -0.67 15.53
CA VAL A 419 6.84 -1.96 14.84
C VAL A 419 7.88 -2.92 15.42
N ARG A 420 9.11 -2.46 15.62
CA ARG A 420 10.20 -3.27 16.18
C ARG A 420 10.02 -3.66 17.65
N SER A 421 9.14 -3.00 18.37
CA SER A 421 8.73 -3.48 19.70
C SER A 421 7.92 -4.78 19.66
N GLN A 422 7.42 -5.16 18.48
CA GLN A 422 6.58 -6.34 18.26
C GLN A 422 7.22 -7.36 17.33
N PHE A 423 8.04 -6.89 16.37
CA PHE A 423 8.66 -7.71 15.33
C PHE A 423 10.18 -7.53 15.35
N GLU A 424 10.89 -8.62 15.27
CA GLU A 424 12.32 -8.64 15.03
C GLU A 424 12.56 -8.85 13.52
N PRO A 425 13.23 -7.93 12.81
CA PRO A 425 13.54 -8.10 11.40
C PRO A 425 14.33 -9.39 11.16
N ASP A 426 14.06 -10.07 10.05
CA ASP A 426 14.70 -11.33 9.71
C ASP A 426 16.21 -11.16 9.53
N ALA A 427 16.98 -12.14 10.04
CA ALA A 427 18.42 -12.23 9.83
C ALA A 427 18.82 -12.27 8.34
N GLY A 428 17.90 -12.60 7.43
CA GLY A 428 18.11 -12.51 5.98
C GLY A 428 18.36 -11.09 5.45
N LEU A 429 18.04 -10.06 6.26
CA LEU A 429 18.32 -8.65 5.93
C LEU A 429 19.70 -8.16 6.37
N ASP A 430 20.55 -9.00 6.96
CA ASP A 430 21.86 -8.63 7.50
C ASP A 430 22.87 -8.09 6.45
N LEU A 431 22.62 -8.37 5.16
CA LEU A 431 23.47 -7.91 4.07
C LEU A 431 23.23 -6.45 3.67
N VAL A 432 22.16 -5.85 4.18
CA VAL A 432 21.68 -4.53 3.77
C VAL A 432 21.27 -3.69 4.96
N SER A 433 21.16 -2.39 4.77
CA SER A 433 20.58 -1.48 5.75
C SER A 433 19.09 -1.34 5.49
N VAL A 434 18.29 -1.71 6.48
CA VAL A 434 16.84 -1.42 6.50
C VAL A 434 16.65 -0.02 7.05
N PRO A 435 15.99 0.90 6.33
CA PRO A 435 15.76 2.23 6.83
C PRO A 435 14.92 2.23 8.11
N GLU A 436 15.19 3.19 8.97
CA GLU A 436 14.46 3.41 10.22
C GLU A 436 14.04 4.86 10.33
N GLY A 437 12.81 5.09 10.78
CA GLY A 437 12.30 6.41 11.11
C GLY A 437 11.94 6.52 12.58
N ALA A 438 12.19 7.67 13.15
CA ALA A 438 11.81 8.01 14.54
C ALA A 438 10.65 9.01 14.59
N ASP A 439 10.26 9.57 13.44
CA ASP A 439 9.24 10.61 13.33
C ASP A 439 7.83 10.01 13.33
N MET A 440 6.90 10.70 13.99
CA MET A 440 5.48 10.37 14.04
C MET A 440 4.61 11.47 13.42
N SER A 441 5.21 12.55 12.91
CA SER A 441 4.49 13.75 12.48
C SER A 441 3.50 13.50 11.34
N LEU A 442 3.75 12.47 10.53
CA LEU A 442 2.86 12.05 9.43
C LEU A 442 2.00 10.83 9.79
N SER A 443 2.01 10.38 11.06
CA SER A 443 1.09 9.30 11.44
C SER A 443 -0.37 9.77 11.31
N ALA A 444 -1.26 8.84 10.95
CA ALA A 444 -2.65 9.19 10.70
C ALA A 444 -3.31 9.85 11.93
N HIS A 445 -3.02 9.35 13.13
CA HIS A 445 -3.60 9.89 14.36
C HIS A 445 -3.03 11.25 14.78
N VAL A 446 -1.76 11.55 14.47
CA VAL A 446 -1.19 12.89 14.70
C VAL A 446 -1.84 13.89 13.75
N LEU A 447 -1.96 13.56 12.47
CA LEU A 447 -2.59 14.41 11.47
C LEU A 447 -4.09 14.66 11.76
N ASP A 448 -4.81 13.64 12.22
CA ASP A 448 -6.22 13.73 12.58
C ASP A 448 -6.48 14.38 13.94
N GLY A 449 -5.44 14.67 14.73
CA GLY A 449 -5.56 15.20 16.09
C GLY A 449 -6.17 14.19 17.07
N THR A 450 -6.06 12.90 16.79
CA THR A 450 -6.56 11.79 17.63
C THR A 450 -5.43 11.01 18.30
N PHE A 451 -4.21 11.53 18.28
CA PHE A 451 -3.05 11.00 19.01
C PHE A 451 -3.03 11.54 20.44
N ILE A 452 -2.76 10.68 21.40
CA ILE A 452 -2.60 11.03 22.81
C ILE A 452 -1.13 10.85 23.17
N TYR A 453 -0.47 11.96 23.48
CA TYR A 453 0.96 11.97 23.81
C TYR A 453 1.21 11.52 25.25
N ALA A 454 2.35 10.90 25.49
CA ALA A 454 2.79 10.55 26.84
C ALA A 454 2.89 11.82 27.71
N GLY A 455 2.33 11.76 28.93
CA GLY A 455 2.31 12.87 29.88
C GLY A 455 1.13 13.84 29.69
N GLU A 456 0.25 13.68 28.72
CA GLU A 456 -1.03 14.36 28.70
C GLU A 456 -1.95 13.81 29.81
N ASP A 457 -2.90 14.63 30.29
CA ASP A 457 -3.98 14.13 31.15
C ASP A 457 -4.91 13.23 30.34
N ILE A 458 -4.70 11.92 30.49
CA ILE A 458 -5.40 10.89 29.70
C ILE A 458 -6.92 10.98 29.85
N ALA A 459 -7.43 11.30 31.04
CA ALA A 459 -8.89 11.38 31.27
C ALA A 459 -9.47 12.60 30.57
N SER A 460 -8.84 13.75 30.69
CA SER A 460 -9.26 14.99 30.01
C SER A 460 -9.16 14.86 28.49
N ARG A 461 -8.11 14.22 28.00
CA ARG A 461 -7.92 14.03 26.55
C ARG A 461 -8.94 13.06 25.96
N PHE A 462 -9.22 11.96 26.63
CA PHE A 462 -10.26 11.01 26.25
C PHE A 462 -11.65 11.68 26.22
N ASP A 463 -12.00 12.44 27.26
CA ASP A 463 -13.26 13.19 27.35
C ASP A 463 -13.42 14.19 26.19
N ALA A 464 -12.33 14.88 25.84
CA ALA A 464 -12.29 15.80 24.70
C ALA A 464 -12.50 15.11 23.36
N LEU A 465 -11.90 13.95 23.13
CA LEU A 465 -12.07 13.16 21.92
C LEU A 465 -13.52 12.65 21.79
N LEU A 466 -14.09 12.08 22.85
CA LEU A 466 -15.49 11.65 22.84
C LEU A 466 -16.42 12.83 22.58
N SER A 467 -16.16 13.98 23.22
CA SER A 467 -16.99 15.18 23.05
C SER A 467 -16.91 15.76 21.64
N ALA A 468 -15.76 15.62 20.97
CA ALA A 468 -15.58 16.06 19.59
C ALA A 468 -16.28 15.16 18.57
N TYR A 469 -16.25 13.85 18.79
CA TYR A 469 -16.66 12.87 17.77
C TYR A 469 -17.95 12.11 18.09
N CYS A 470 -18.33 11.98 19.37
CA CYS A 470 -19.41 11.09 19.81
C CYS A 470 -20.61 11.81 20.44
N SER A 471 -20.63 13.14 20.57
CA SER A 471 -21.69 13.91 21.25
C SER A 471 -23.10 13.74 20.70
N TYR A 472 -23.25 13.24 19.47
CA TYR A 472 -24.57 13.01 18.82
C TYR A 472 -24.65 11.62 18.19
N GLY A 473 -23.92 10.68 18.75
CA GLY A 473 -23.61 9.42 18.09
C GLY A 473 -22.45 9.58 17.11
N GLY A 474 -21.70 8.53 16.90
CA GLY A 474 -20.53 8.54 16.02
C GLY A 474 -19.42 7.64 16.54
N SER A 475 -18.27 7.73 15.90
CA SER A 475 -17.14 6.88 16.24
C SER A 475 -15.84 7.67 16.22
N VAL A 476 -14.95 7.38 17.15
CA VAL A 476 -13.58 7.90 17.17
C VAL A 476 -12.62 6.74 17.35
N CYS A 477 -11.59 6.71 16.50
CA CYS A 477 -10.40 5.91 16.74
C CYS A 477 -9.27 6.84 17.17
N PHE A 478 -8.52 6.48 18.18
CA PHE A 478 -7.38 7.24 18.68
C PHE A 478 -6.24 6.31 19.06
N GLN A 479 -5.03 6.85 19.03
CA GLN A 479 -3.79 6.13 19.33
C GLN A 479 -3.12 6.74 20.55
N ILE A 480 -2.51 5.91 21.38
CA ILE A 480 -1.94 6.30 22.66
C ILE A 480 -0.45 5.99 22.68
N GLU A 481 0.38 6.97 22.95
CA GLU A 481 1.83 6.81 22.96
C GLU A 481 2.31 5.96 24.15
N SER A 482 1.80 6.22 25.36
CA SER A 482 2.18 5.51 26.58
C SER A 482 1.50 4.15 26.70
N VAL A 483 2.27 3.11 27.01
CA VAL A 483 1.74 1.77 27.30
C VAL A 483 0.88 1.80 28.56
N GLU A 484 1.33 2.50 29.59
CA GLU A 484 0.64 2.62 30.87
C GLU A 484 -0.72 3.29 30.70
N ASP A 485 -0.79 4.36 29.91
CA ASP A 485 -2.04 5.09 29.63
C ASP A 485 -2.99 4.24 28.78
N TYR A 486 -2.45 3.48 27.81
CA TYR A 486 -3.24 2.55 27.02
C TYR A 486 -3.89 1.48 27.88
N GLU A 487 -3.12 0.81 28.73
CA GLU A 487 -3.62 -0.23 29.64
C GLU A 487 -4.58 0.34 30.69
N TYR A 488 -4.30 1.56 31.19
CA TYR A 488 -5.21 2.25 32.11
C TYR A 488 -6.57 2.52 31.45
N LEU A 489 -6.61 3.10 30.26
CA LEU A 489 -7.85 3.36 29.54
C LEU A 489 -8.58 2.05 29.22
N LYS A 490 -7.88 1.03 28.76
CA LYS A 490 -8.45 -0.26 28.43
C LYS A 490 -9.12 -0.90 29.64
N ALA A 491 -8.47 -0.85 30.80
CA ALA A 491 -9.00 -1.41 32.04
C ALA A 491 -10.18 -0.62 32.63
N ASN A 492 -10.27 0.68 32.35
CA ASN A 492 -11.28 1.57 32.94
C ASN A 492 -12.31 2.07 31.92
N MET A 493 -12.32 1.53 30.69
CA MET A 493 -13.13 2.04 29.58
C MET A 493 -14.60 2.19 29.91
N ASP A 494 -15.23 1.16 30.47
CA ASP A 494 -16.66 1.18 30.80
C ASP A 494 -17.00 2.24 31.84
N TRP A 495 -16.16 2.40 32.86
CA TRP A 495 -16.35 3.43 33.88
C TRP A 495 -16.19 4.83 33.30
N MET A 496 -15.20 5.05 32.47
CA MET A 496 -14.96 6.35 31.83
C MET A 496 -16.06 6.72 30.85
N LEU A 497 -16.52 5.77 30.04
CA LEU A 497 -17.63 5.98 29.11
C LEU A 497 -18.92 6.28 29.85
N THR A 498 -19.26 5.51 30.91
CA THR A 498 -20.44 5.76 31.73
C THR A 498 -20.42 7.17 32.33
N GLY A 499 -19.28 7.57 32.91
CA GLY A 499 -19.13 8.91 33.45
C GLY A 499 -19.20 10.02 32.38
N TRP A 500 -18.75 9.75 31.17
CA TRP A 500 -18.90 10.70 30.06
C TRP A 500 -20.36 10.78 29.58
N PHE A 501 -21.08 9.65 29.47
CA PHE A 501 -22.51 9.63 29.13
C PHE A 501 -23.33 10.42 30.11
N ASP A 502 -23.15 10.20 31.40
CA ASP A 502 -23.90 10.90 32.46
C ASP A 502 -23.74 12.42 32.40
N ARG A 503 -22.58 12.90 31.93
CA ARG A 503 -22.31 14.34 31.82
C ARG A 503 -22.76 14.96 30.50
N ASN A 504 -22.77 14.19 29.41
CA ASN A 504 -22.82 14.75 28.05
C ASN A 504 -24.05 14.34 27.23
N LEU A 505 -24.72 13.22 27.56
CA LEU A 505 -25.78 12.67 26.75
C LEU A 505 -27.07 12.48 27.58
N TRP A 506 -28.20 12.54 26.87
CA TRP A 506 -29.54 12.33 27.44
C TRP A 506 -30.22 11.16 26.73
N GLY A 507 -30.85 10.27 27.49
CA GLY A 507 -31.50 9.09 26.92
C GLY A 507 -30.71 7.80 27.10
N THR A 508 -31.10 6.77 26.35
CA THR A 508 -30.44 5.47 26.38
C THR A 508 -29.41 5.42 25.22
N TRP A 509 -28.19 5.13 25.55
CA TRP A 509 -27.10 5.04 24.59
C TRP A 509 -26.45 3.68 24.66
N ASN A 510 -25.97 3.22 23.52
CA ASN A 510 -25.16 2.02 23.37
C ASN A 510 -23.76 2.41 22.89
N TYR A 511 -22.77 1.60 23.25
CA TYR A 511 -21.42 1.77 22.74
C TYR A 511 -20.79 0.43 22.41
N GLN A 512 -19.81 0.48 21.54
CA GLN A 512 -18.93 -0.62 21.19
C GLN A 512 -17.49 -0.13 21.20
N THR A 513 -16.57 -0.99 21.65
CA THR A 513 -15.14 -0.68 21.72
C THR A 513 -14.33 -1.76 21.04
N TRP A 514 -13.28 -1.34 20.33
CA TRP A 514 -12.31 -2.23 19.71
C TRP A 514 -10.92 -1.77 20.11
N TYR A 515 -10.00 -2.71 20.24
CA TYR A 515 -8.64 -2.48 20.70
C TYR A 515 -7.64 -3.14 19.76
N SER A 516 -6.54 -2.46 19.49
CA SER A 516 -5.35 -3.03 18.89
C SER A 516 -4.18 -2.84 19.85
N ASP A 517 -3.82 -3.90 20.57
CA ASP A 517 -2.69 -3.87 21.51
C ASP A 517 -1.37 -3.60 20.78
N ALA A 518 -1.26 -4.13 19.56
CA ALA A 518 -0.10 -3.98 18.71
C ALA A 518 0.23 -2.51 18.42
N TYR A 519 -0.77 -1.72 18.08
CA TYR A 519 -0.60 -0.33 17.69
C TYR A 519 -1.18 0.66 18.72
N ARG A 520 -1.57 0.16 19.89
CA ARG A 520 -2.18 0.93 20.99
C ARG A 520 -3.28 1.86 20.50
N THR A 521 -4.15 1.34 19.64
CA THR A 521 -5.33 2.06 19.19
C THR A 521 -6.58 1.58 19.89
N MET A 522 -7.49 2.51 20.14
CA MET A 522 -8.83 2.24 20.65
C MET A 522 -9.86 2.90 19.76
N THR A 523 -10.90 2.16 19.41
CA THR A 523 -12.05 2.70 18.71
C THR A 523 -13.25 2.66 19.64
N VAL A 524 -13.93 3.78 19.79
CA VAL A 524 -15.19 3.90 20.51
C VAL A 524 -16.26 4.32 19.51
N SER A 525 -17.35 3.56 19.43
CA SER A 525 -18.53 3.90 18.63
C SER A 525 -19.73 4.03 19.54
N VAL A 526 -20.43 5.15 19.44
CA VAL A 526 -21.60 5.50 20.25
C VAL A 526 -22.82 5.61 19.36
N SER A 527 -23.93 4.98 19.76
CA SER A 527 -25.22 5.03 19.07
C SER A 527 -26.36 5.17 20.09
N GLY A 528 -27.31 6.02 19.77
CA GLY A 528 -28.51 6.28 20.61
C GLY A 528 -29.80 5.79 19.98
#